data_81197b88e1dcc4acab7b35437c0eb886
#
_entry.id   81197b88e1dcc4acab7b35437c0eb886
#
_cell.length_a   1.000
_cell.length_b   1.000
_cell.length_c   1.000
_cell.angle_alpha   90.00
_cell.angle_beta   90.00
_cell.angle_gamma   90.00
#
_symmetry.space_group_name_H-M   'P 1'
#
loop_
_entity.id
_entity.type
_entity.pdbx_description
1 polymer ?
#
loop_
_entity_poly.entity_id
_entity_poly.type
_entity_poly.pdbx_seq_one_letter_code
_entity_poly.pdbx_strand_id
1 'polypeptide(L)'
;EEMGLMVWSEIPVYWTIQFDNPETYANAEAQLADMITRDRNRANVVIWSVANETPHGKPRLEFLKKLIAKTREMDDTRLVSAAMEKDNIDAVTVTVKDELLDYVDLISFNQYLGWYDGSPEKCDRMKWIFDVKKPVFISEAPFAPTTPIFSPRRN
;
A
#
# COMPACT_ATOMS: atom_id res chain seq x y z
N GLU A 1 -16.08 -7.00 10.84
CA GLU A 1 -15.71 -7.47 12.18
C GLU A 1 -16.19 -8.90 12.43
N GLU A 2 -17.47 -9.20 12.20
CA GLU A 2 -18.08 -10.54 12.48
C GLU A 2 -17.35 -11.70 11.78
N MET A 3 -16.81 -11.49 10.57
CA MET A 3 -16.05 -12.49 9.81
C MET A 3 -14.56 -12.57 10.18
N GLY A 4 -14.08 -11.77 11.12
CA GLY A 4 -12.68 -11.74 11.50
C GLY A 4 -11.70 -11.19 10.44
N LEU A 5 -12.21 -10.52 9.41
CA LEU A 5 -11.36 -9.93 8.35
C LEU A 5 -10.73 -8.62 8.84
N MET A 6 -9.44 -8.48 8.62
CA MET A 6 -8.73 -7.20 8.76
C MET A 6 -8.95 -6.35 7.52
N VAL A 7 -8.94 -5.03 7.69
CA VAL A 7 -9.21 -4.07 6.64
C VAL A 7 -8.00 -3.15 6.45
N TRP A 8 -7.51 -3.10 5.23
CA TRP A 8 -6.72 -2.01 4.67
C TRP A 8 -7.71 -0.98 4.13
N SER A 9 -7.73 0.21 4.68
CA SER A 9 -8.67 1.26 4.29
C SER A 9 -7.92 2.36 3.54
N GLU A 10 -8.34 2.65 2.32
CA GLU A 10 -7.62 3.49 1.38
C GLU A 10 -8.53 4.54 0.75
N ILE A 11 -8.01 5.76 0.58
CA ILE A 11 -8.65 6.82 -0.20
C ILE A 11 -8.31 6.68 -1.69
N PRO A 12 -9.16 7.16 -2.62
CA PRO A 12 -8.99 6.95 -4.05
C PRO A 12 -7.97 7.91 -4.70
N VAL A 13 -6.79 8.04 -4.11
CA VAL A 13 -5.62 8.70 -4.74
C VAL A 13 -4.89 7.66 -5.56
N TYR A 14 -5.19 7.60 -6.84
CA TYR A 14 -4.82 6.52 -7.71
C TYR A 14 -4.20 7.02 -9.01
N TRP A 15 -3.09 6.39 -9.41
CA TRP A 15 -2.33 6.75 -10.62
C TRP A 15 -2.01 8.25 -10.69
N THR A 16 -2.25 8.87 -11.86
CA THR A 16 -1.95 10.28 -12.10
C THR A 16 -3.15 11.16 -11.80
N ILE A 17 -2.99 12.04 -10.82
CA ILE A 17 -3.92 13.13 -10.51
C ILE A 17 -3.15 14.46 -10.55
N GLN A 18 -3.84 15.59 -10.35
CA GLN A 18 -3.22 16.92 -10.30
C GLN A 18 -2.62 17.17 -8.90
N PHE A 19 -1.43 16.60 -8.64
CA PHE A 19 -0.76 16.66 -7.32
C PHE A 19 -0.37 18.08 -6.88
N ASP A 20 -0.24 19.03 -7.81
CA ASP A 20 0.07 20.43 -7.57
C ASP A 20 -1.16 21.32 -7.43
N ASN A 21 -2.37 20.76 -7.63
CA ASN A 21 -3.62 21.51 -7.53
C ASN A 21 -4.15 21.52 -6.07
N PRO A 22 -4.30 22.70 -5.44
CA PRO A 22 -4.81 22.79 -4.07
C PRO A 22 -6.23 22.24 -3.87
N GLU A 23 -7.10 22.33 -4.88
CA GLU A 23 -8.47 21.78 -4.79
C GLU A 23 -8.46 20.26 -4.79
N THR A 24 -7.57 19.64 -5.57
CA THR A 24 -7.36 18.20 -5.57
C THR A 24 -6.87 17.72 -4.19
N TYR A 25 -5.93 18.47 -3.58
CA TYR A 25 -5.47 18.18 -2.23
C TYR A 25 -6.60 18.30 -1.21
N ALA A 26 -7.36 19.41 -1.23
CA ALA A 26 -8.45 19.64 -0.29
C ALA A 26 -9.53 18.54 -0.38
N ASN A 27 -9.83 18.07 -1.60
CA ASN A 27 -10.76 16.97 -1.80
C ASN A 27 -10.22 15.64 -1.23
N ALA A 28 -8.95 15.31 -1.49
CA ALA A 28 -8.33 14.10 -0.94
C ALA A 28 -8.24 14.13 0.59
N GLU A 29 -7.89 15.28 1.18
CA GLU A 29 -7.84 15.47 2.63
C GLU A 29 -9.23 15.32 3.27
N ALA A 30 -10.29 15.87 2.65
CA ALA A 30 -11.66 15.72 3.12
C ALA A 30 -12.10 14.26 3.11
N GLN A 31 -11.85 13.52 2.02
CA GLN A 31 -12.16 12.09 1.92
C GLN A 31 -11.39 11.26 2.96
N LEU A 32 -10.11 11.58 3.20
CA LEU A 32 -9.31 10.96 4.24
C LEU A 32 -9.90 11.21 5.63
N ALA A 33 -10.27 12.44 5.93
CA ALA A 33 -10.85 12.82 7.20
C ALA A 33 -12.20 12.12 7.45
N ASP A 34 -13.05 12.04 6.44
CA ASP A 34 -14.34 11.34 6.51
C ASP A 34 -14.14 9.84 6.75
N MET A 35 -13.21 9.21 6.03
CA MET A 35 -12.87 7.80 6.17
C MET A 35 -12.38 7.49 7.60
N ILE A 36 -11.41 8.24 8.11
CA ILE A 36 -10.87 8.03 9.45
C ILE A 36 -11.94 8.30 10.52
N THR A 37 -12.68 9.38 10.40
CA THR A 37 -13.74 9.73 11.36
C THR A 37 -14.79 8.63 11.47
N ARG A 38 -15.20 8.05 10.33
CA ARG A 38 -16.18 6.98 10.27
C ARG A 38 -15.65 5.67 10.86
N ASP A 39 -14.38 5.33 10.59
CA ASP A 39 -13.88 3.96 10.76
C ASP A 39 -12.83 3.79 11.86
N ARG A 40 -12.29 4.86 12.48
CA ARG A 40 -11.25 4.76 13.51
C ARG A 40 -11.64 3.96 14.76
N ASN A 41 -12.93 3.80 15.02
CA ASN A 41 -13.42 2.99 16.14
C ASN A 41 -13.72 1.52 15.73
N ARG A 42 -13.39 1.12 14.49
CA ARG A 42 -13.54 -0.25 14.02
C ARG A 42 -12.25 -1.03 14.25
N ALA A 43 -12.30 -2.02 15.12
CA ALA A 43 -11.10 -2.79 15.53
C ALA A 43 -10.45 -3.58 14.38
N ASN A 44 -11.18 -3.88 13.32
CA ASN A 44 -10.68 -4.60 12.16
C ASN A 44 -9.98 -3.72 11.11
N VAL A 45 -10.07 -2.41 11.17
CA VAL A 45 -9.23 -1.51 10.36
C VAL A 45 -7.83 -1.47 10.98
N VAL A 46 -6.82 -1.93 10.25
CA VAL A 46 -5.46 -2.08 10.78
C VAL A 46 -4.44 -1.17 10.09
N ILE A 47 -4.73 -0.73 8.87
CA ILE A 47 -3.86 0.12 8.06
C ILE A 47 -4.70 1.20 7.39
N TRP A 48 -4.21 2.44 7.46
CA TRP A 48 -4.66 3.55 6.63
C TRP A 48 -3.75 3.68 5.41
N SER A 49 -4.31 3.76 4.23
CA SER A 49 -3.58 3.97 2.98
C SER A 49 -3.97 5.28 2.32
N VAL A 50 -2.96 6.01 1.88
CA VAL A 50 -3.13 7.35 1.31
C VAL A 50 -3.04 7.38 -0.21
N ALA A 51 -2.62 6.29 -0.86
CA ALA A 51 -2.50 6.24 -2.32
C ALA A 51 -2.30 4.82 -2.86
N ASN A 52 -2.61 4.64 -4.15
CA ASN A 52 -2.32 3.44 -4.93
C ASN A 52 -1.62 3.78 -6.24
N GLU A 53 -0.45 3.17 -6.49
CA GLU A 53 0.30 3.19 -7.76
C GLU A 53 0.45 4.59 -8.37
N THR A 54 0.87 5.55 -7.57
CA THR A 54 1.06 6.94 -8.01
C THR A 54 2.48 7.16 -8.52
N PRO A 55 2.67 7.82 -9.69
CA PRO A 55 3.98 8.01 -10.32
C PRO A 55 4.88 8.91 -9.48
N HIS A 56 6.18 8.60 -9.46
CA HIS A 56 7.18 9.37 -8.72
C HIS A 56 7.24 10.83 -9.17
N GLY A 57 7.55 11.73 -8.24
CA GLY A 57 7.74 13.14 -8.50
C GLY A 57 7.54 14.01 -7.27
N LYS A 58 8.20 15.17 -7.27
CA LYS A 58 8.18 16.08 -6.12
C LYS A 58 6.77 16.56 -5.74
N PRO A 59 5.89 16.96 -6.66
CA PRO A 59 4.52 17.35 -6.29
C PRO A 59 3.74 16.23 -5.61
N ARG A 60 3.85 14.99 -6.13
CA ARG A 60 3.24 13.80 -5.55
C ARG A 60 3.78 13.53 -4.14
N LEU A 61 5.09 13.59 -3.95
CA LEU A 61 5.69 13.33 -2.65
C LEU A 61 5.20 14.34 -1.61
N GLU A 62 5.18 15.64 -1.91
CA GLU A 62 4.69 16.66 -0.99
C GLU A 62 3.19 16.52 -0.69
N PHE A 63 2.39 16.14 -1.69
CA PHE A 63 0.97 15.85 -1.53
C PHE A 63 0.74 14.68 -0.56
N LEU A 64 1.42 13.56 -0.78
CA LEU A 64 1.25 12.36 0.05
C LEU A 64 1.83 12.53 1.46
N LYS A 65 2.93 13.26 1.64
CA LYS A 65 3.47 13.61 2.96
C LYS A 65 2.45 14.36 3.82
N LYS A 66 1.73 15.30 3.21
CA LYS A 66 0.66 16.04 3.92
C LYS A 66 -0.49 15.13 4.32
N LEU A 67 -0.92 14.21 3.45
CA LEU A 67 -1.96 13.25 3.77
C LEU A 67 -1.51 12.27 4.88
N ILE A 68 -0.26 11.80 4.86
CA ILE A 68 0.30 10.96 5.92
C ILE A 68 0.33 11.71 7.26
N ALA A 69 0.79 12.96 7.25
CA ALA A 69 0.79 13.79 8.45
C ALA A 69 -0.63 13.99 9.00
N LYS A 70 -1.59 14.25 8.12
CA LYS A 70 -3.01 14.39 8.49
C LYS A 70 -3.60 13.09 9.04
N THR A 71 -3.24 11.94 8.46
CA THR A 71 -3.64 10.63 8.97
C THR A 71 -3.18 10.45 10.40
N ARG A 72 -1.89 10.71 10.69
CA ARG A 72 -1.31 10.56 12.03
C ARG A 72 -1.87 11.57 13.05
N GLU A 73 -2.24 12.78 12.61
CA GLU A 73 -2.94 13.75 13.45
C GLU A 73 -4.31 13.23 13.91
N MET A 74 -5.03 12.53 13.02
CA MET A 74 -6.39 12.06 13.27
C MET A 74 -6.45 10.69 13.95
N ASP A 75 -5.47 9.82 13.68
CA ASP A 75 -5.31 8.50 14.29
C ASP A 75 -3.82 8.10 14.30
N ASP A 76 -3.21 8.11 15.47
CA ASP A 76 -1.82 7.69 15.72
C ASP A 76 -1.70 6.22 16.15
N THR A 77 -2.80 5.47 16.17
CA THR A 77 -2.85 4.10 16.71
C THR A 77 -2.67 3.03 15.62
N ARG A 78 -2.83 3.37 14.35
CA ARG A 78 -2.77 2.46 13.21
C ARG A 78 -1.58 2.75 12.32
N LEU A 79 -1.16 1.72 11.60
CA LEU A 79 -0.10 1.84 10.59
C LEU A 79 -0.60 2.68 9.40
N VAL A 80 0.31 3.47 8.84
CA VAL A 80 0.06 4.29 7.64
C VAL A 80 0.95 3.82 6.50
N SER A 81 0.37 3.63 5.32
CA SER A 81 1.09 3.24 4.12
C SER A 81 0.47 3.82 2.84
N ALA A 82 0.98 3.37 1.73
CA ALA A 82 0.43 3.50 0.38
C ALA A 82 0.82 2.25 -0.41
N ALA A 83 0.01 1.82 -1.36
CA ALA A 83 0.44 0.84 -2.35
C ALA A 83 1.37 1.55 -3.35
N MET A 84 2.68 1.37 -3.19
CA MET A 84 3.70 2.05 -3.99
C MET A 84 3.96 1.32 -5.31
N GLU A 85 4.47 2.04 -6.30
CA GLU A 85 4.99 1.42 -7.51
C GLU A 85 6.21 0.55 -7.18
N LYS A 86 6.26 -0.64 -7.78
CA LYS A 86 7.43 -1.52 -7.69
C LYS A 86 8.34 -1.34 -8.89
N ASP A 87 9.64 -1.48 -8.67
CA ASP A 87 10.66 -1.49 -9.72
C ASP A 87 11.10 -2.92 -10.00
N ASN A 88 11.12 -3.33 -11.28
CA ASN A 88 11.68 -4.60 -11.69
C ASN A 88 13.19 -4.44 -11.94
N ILE A 89 14.02 -5.07 -11.12
CA ILE A 89 15.47 -5.12 -11.32
C ILE A 89 15.79 -6.09 -12.47
N ASP A 90 15.11 -7.24 -12.47
CA ASP A 90 15.14 -8.25 -13.53
C ASP A 90 13.81 -9.01 -13.59
N ALA A 91 13.75 -10.11 -14.35
CA ALA A 91 12.53 -10.89 -14.58
C ALA A 91 11.93 -11.51 -13.29
N VAL A 92 12.71 -11.66 -12.23
CA VAL A 92 12.31 -12.31 -10.98
C VAL A 92 12.72 -11.54 -9.73
N THR A 93 13.32 -10.36 -9.87
CA THR A 93 13.77 -9.53 -8.74
C THR A 93 13.09 -8.17 -8.77
N VAL A 94 12.42 -7.83 -7.71
CA VAL A 94 11.71 -6.55 -7.55
C VAL A 94 12.18 -5.80 -6.30
N THR A 95 12.02 -4.49 -6.34
CA THR A 95 12.27 -3.56 -5.24
C THR A 95 11.21 -2.47 -5.23
N VAL A 96 11.22 -1.63 -4.22
CA VAL A 96 10.48 -0.37 -4.18
C VAL A 96 11.47 0.74 -3.89
N LYS A 97 11.63 1.69 -4.83
CA LYS A 97 12.51 2.85 -4.73
C LYS A 97 11.68 4.12 -4.66
N ASP A 98 11.03 4.32 -3.56
CA ASP A 98 10.13 5.45 -3.36
C ASP A 98 10.57 6.28 -2.16
N GLU A 99 10.77 7.59 -2.35
CA GLU A 99 11.07 8.53 -1.26
C GLU A 99 9.97 8.54 -0.17
N LEU A 100 8.76 8.08 -0.49
CA LEU A 100 7.66 7.92 0.46
C LEU A 100 7.98 6.90 1.55
N LEU A 101 8.90 5.97 1.30
CA LEU A 101 9.36 4.98 2.28
C LEU A 101 9.86 5.61 3.59
N ASP A 102 10.37 6.84 3.57
CA ASP A 102 10.80 7.55 4.77
C ASP A 102 9.63 7.98 5.68
N TYR A 103 8.42 8.03 5.14
CA TYR A 103 7.24 8.60 5.81
C TYR A 103 6.18 7.57 6.20
N VAL A 104 6.19 6.37 5.62
CA VAL A 104 5.24 5.28 5.88
C VAL A 104 5.79 4.25 6.87
N ASP A 105 4.93 3.41 7.44
CA ASP A 105 5.33 2.40 8.43
C ASP A 105 5.75 1.07 7.82
N LEU A 106 5.27 0.77 6.61
CA LEU A 106 5.56 -0.49 5.91
C LEU A 106 5.79 -0.25 4.42
N ILE A 107 6.53 -1.17 3.81
CA ILE A 107 6.71 -1.24 2.35
C ILE A 107 5.50 -1.96 1.79
N SER A 108 4.68 -1.29 0.97
CA SER A 108 3.51 -1.91 0.36
C SER A 108 3.52 -1.71 -1.14
N PHE A 109 3.17 -2.73 -1.88
CA PHE A 109 3.06 -2.71 -3.34
C PHE A 109 2.12 -3.80 -3.85
N ASN A 110 1.61 -3.63 -5.06
CA ASN A 110 0.76 -4.61 -5.74
C ASN A 110 1.62 -5.64 -6.47
N GLN A 111 1.25 -6.94 -6.35
CA GLN A 111 1.99 -8.03 -6.97
C GLN A 111 1.03 -9.06 -7.55
N TYR A 112 0.99 -9.18 -8.86
CA TYR A 112 0.01 -10.00 -9.59
C TYR A 112 0.63 -11.25 -10.22
N LEU A 113 1.43 -12.01 -9.47
CA LEU A 113 1.99 -13.29 -9.89
C LEU A 113 0.87 -14.30 -10.19
N GLY A 114 0.94 -14.93 -11.35
CA GLY A 114 -0.11 -15.84 -11.81
C GLY A 114 -1.28 -15.16 -12.53
N TRP A 115 -1.21 -13.86 -12.74
CA TRP A 115 -2.17 -13.08 -13.52
C TRP A 115 -1.45 -12.19 -14.55
N TYR A 116 -1.15 -10.91 -14.21
CA TYR A 116 -0.43 -10.01 -15.11
C TYR A 116 1.07 -10.31 -15.18
N ASP A 117 1.62 -10.95 -14.18
CA ASP A 117 3.05 -11.10 -13.93
C ASP A 117 3.50 -12.57 -14.03
N GLY A 118 3.12 -13.22 -15.15
CA GLY A 118 3.51 -14.59 -15.47
C GLY A 118 2.67 -15.67 -14.77
N SER A 119 3.21 -16.89 -14.71
CA SER A 119 2.52 -18.01 -14.10
C SER A 119 2.73 -18.07 -12.58
N PRO A 120 1.86 -18.80 -11.83
CA PRO A 120 1.99 -18.94 -10.36
C PRO A 120 3.35 -19.51 -9.91
N GLU A 121 3.97 -20.40 -10.70
CA GLU A 121 5.26 -21.00 -10.39
C GLU A 121 6.42 -19.97 -10.37
N LYS A 122 6.21 -18.80 -10.95
CA LYS A 122 7.15 -17.67 -10.85
C LYS A 122 7.37 -17.27 -9.39
N CYS A 123 6.36 -17.45 -8.53
CA CYS A 123 6.41 -17.10 -7.11
C CYS A 123 7.60 -17.77 -6.39
N ASP A 124 7.93 -19.02 -6.72
CA ASP A 124 9.03 -19.78 -6.09
C ASP A 124 10.42 -19.20 -6.39
N ARG A 125 10.54 -18.36 -7.43
CA ARG A 125 11.79 -17.78 -7.89
C ARG A 125 11.90 -16.28 -7.61
N MET A 126 10.81 -15.65 -7.20
CA MET A 126 10.79 -14.22 -6.93
C MET A 126 11.72 -13.84 -5.78
N LYS A 127 12.38 -12.71 -5.95
CA LYS A 127 13.20 -12.07 -4.92
C LYS A 127 12.70 -10.65 -4.69
N TRP A 128 12.51 -10.32 -3.43
CA TRP A 128 12.14 -8.98 -2.99
C TRP A 128 13.31 -8.39 -2.23
N ILE A 129 13.91 -7.33 -2.75
CA ILE A 129 15.12 -6.70 -2.19
C ILE A 129 14.78 -5.25 -1.86
N PHE A 130 14.91 -4.88 -0.59
CA PHE A 130 14.63 -3.54 -0.12
C PHE A 130 15.81 -2.99 0.66
N ASP A 131 16.14 -1.71 0.44
CA ASP A 131 17.24 -1.00 1.11
C ASP A 131 16.88 -0.52 2.51
N VAL A 132 15.59 -0.59 2.88
CA VAL A 132 15.08 -0.17 4.20
C VAL A 132 14.53 -1.35 4.99
N LYS A 133 14.72 -1.30 6.32
CA LYS A 133 14.21 -2.34 7.24
C LYS A 133 12.81 -1.97 7.74
N LYS A 134 11.80 -2.24 6.92
CA LYS A 134 10.38 -2.09 7.28
C LYS A 134 9.64 -3.40 6.98
N PRO A 135 8.51 -3.67 7.66
CA PRO A 135 7.64 -4.76 7.27
C PRO A 135 7.19 -4.62 5.82
N VAL A 136 7.00 -5.73 5.15
CA VAL A 136 6.55 -5.78 3.75
C VAL A 136 5.12 -6.29 3.70
N PHE A 137 4.29 -5.63 2.92
CA PHE A 137 2.90 -5.98 2.70
C PHE A 137 2.57 -5.97 1.21
N ILE A 138 2.05 -7.06 0.69
CA ILE A 138 1.50 -7.11 -0.67
C ILE A 138 0.05 -6.64 -0.57
N SER A 139 -0.20 -5.42 -1.05
CA SER A 139 -1.49 -4.74 -0.93
C SER A 139 -2.56 -5.34 -1.83
N GLU A 140 -2.18 -5.82 -3.01
CA GLU A 140 -3.05 -6.56 -3.91
C GLU A 140 -2.33 -7.77 -4.47
N ALA A 141 -3.02 -8.91 -4.48
CA ALA A 141 -2.53 -10.15 -5.07
C ALA A 141 -3.68 -10.88 -5.77
N PRO A 142 -3.42 -11.67 -6.83
CA PRO A 142 -4.45 -12.47 -7.46
C PRO A 142 -4.96 -13.52 -6.49
N PHE A 143 -6.28 -13.70 -6.43
CA PHE A 143 -6.88 -14.82 -5.74
C PHE A 143 -6.75 -16.07 -6.61
N ALA A 144 -5.86 -16.99 -6.23
CA ALA A 144 -5.78 -18.30 -6.85
C ALA A 144 -6.61 -19.32 -6.05
N PRO A 145 -7.72 -19.83 -6.58
CA PRO A 145 -8.63 -20.69 -5.80
C PRO A 145 -8.08 -22.11 -5.51
N THR A 146 -6.85 -22.43 -5.94
CA THR A 146 -6.40 -23.84 -5.98
C THR A 146 -5.09 -24.17 -5.28
N THR A 147 -4.40 -23.22 -4.62
CA THR A 147 -3.20 -23.58 -3.84
C THR A 147 -3.13 -22.75 -2.56
N PRO A 148 -3.11 -23.35 -1.38
CA PRO A 148 -2.86 -22.62 -0.15
C PRO A 148 -1.45 -22.02 -0.22
N ILE A 149 -1.34 -20.69 -0.22
CA ILE A 149 -0.08 -19.94 -0.24
C ILE A 149 0.75 -20.20 1.03
N PHE A 150 0.15 -20.80 2.04
CA PHE A 150 0.80 -21.22 3.27
C PHE A 150 0.57 -22.72 3.52
N SER A 151 1.48 -23.56 3.04
CA SER A 151 1.71 -24.84 3.69
C SER A 151 2.60 -24.59 4.91
N PRO A 152 2.16 -24.83 6.15
CA PRO A 152 3.08 -24.80 7.28
C PRO A 152 4.15 -25.86 7.02
N ARG A 153 5.42 -25.45 6.96
CA ARG A 153 6.53 -26.41 6.97
C ARG A 153 6.36 -27.26 8.22
N ARG A 154 6.04 -28.52 8.05
CA ARG A 154 6.17 -29.50 9.14
C ARG A 154 7.68 -29.66 9.40
N ASN A 155 8.09 -29.27 10.60
CA ASN A 155 9.40 -29.68 11.14
C ASN A 155 9.45 -31.19 11.30
#